data_e92969a2bd137175101807d2262e2c76
#
_entry.id   e92969a2bd137175101807d2262e2c76
#
_cell.length_a   1.000
_cell.length_b   1.000
_cell.length_c   1.000
_cell.angle_alpha   90.00
_cell.angle_beta   90.00
_cell.angle_gamma   90.00
#
_symmetry.space_group_name_H-M   'P 1'
#
loop_
_entity.id
_entity.type
_entity.pdbx_description
1 polymer ?
#
loop_
_entity_poly.entity_id
_entity_poly.type
_entity_poly.pdbx_seq_one_letter_code
_entity_poly.pdbx_strand_id
1 'polypeptide(L)'
;MSESISSASRGAAAARAHTSVVKDQTTGMPIMLAQAVILAATLTFCEIFCSPLTATFRPAVFALVPWAGVASLFAVMFSFVVGFALLWCAESFAYRMRRRLQPLVYATIGAISFGVWTVWVILGVRNMITGRLGAGVLSSHDTTIAVVSGALLGMAAFFAAYTLGERLARHRKALIAIALAVLLIACYGGYVLFIMLHAL
;
A
#
# COMPACT_ATOMS: atom_id res chain seq x y z
N MET A 1 36.69 -48.09 -16.25
CA MET A 1 35.69 -47.53 -17.22
C MET A 1 34.36 -47.15 -16.54
N SER A 2 34.18 -47.34 -15.23
CA SER A 2 32.91 -47.05 -14.50
C SER A 2 32.87 -45.69 -13.79
N GLU A 3 33.98 -44.98 -13.61
CA GLU A 3 34.00 -43.65 -12.94
C GLU A 3 33.54 -42.49 -13.78
N SER A 4 33.69 -42.56 -15.12
CA SER A 4 33.28 -41.47 -16.02
C SER A 4 31.75 -41.28 -16.13
N ILE A 5 30.98 -42.34 -15.87
CA ILE A 5 29.50 -42.28 -15.98
C ILE A 5 28.90 -41.60 -14.73
N SER A 6 29.54 -41.75 -13.57
CA SER A 6 29.08 -41.13 -12.30
C SER A 6 29.27 -39.61 -12.28
N SER A 7 30.31 -39.07 -12.88
CA SER A 7 30.58 -37.64 -12.93
C SER A 7 29.60 -36.88 -13.88
N ALA A 8 29.25 -37.49 -14.99
CA ALA A 8 28.31 -36.92 -15.95
C ALA A 8 26.86 -36.84 -15.40
N SER A 9 26.45 -37.87 -14.64
CA SER A 9 25.12 -37.87 -14.01
C SER A 9 24.96 -36.82 -12.90
N ARG A 10 26.02 -36.58 -12.10
CA ARG A 10 26.04 -35.53 -11.08
C ARG A 10 26.00 -34.12 -11.70
N GLY A 11 26.72 -33.88 -12.79
CA GLY A 11 26.69 -32.61 -13.51
C GLY A 11 25.31 -32.29 -14.09
N ALA A 12 24.64 -33.30 -14.68
CA ALA A 12 23.30 -33.15 -15.23
C ALA A 12 22.22 -32.91 -14.13
N ALA A 13 22.36 -33.54 -12.97
CA ALA A 13 21.47 -33.31 -11.84
C ALA A 13 21.65 -31.89 -11.23
N ALA A 14 22.89 -31.42 -11.10
CA ALA A 14 23.19 -30.07 -10.63
C ALA A 14 22.69 -28.99 -11.59
N ALA A 15 22.85 -29.19 -12.91
CA ALA A 15 22.35 -28.30 -13.94
C ALA A 15 20.81 -28.22 -13.95
N ARG A 16 20.12 -29.35 -13.74
CA ARG A 16 18.64 -29.39 -13.63
C ARG A 16 18.16 -28.71 -12.35
N ALA A 17 18.85 -28.88 -11.22
CA ALA A 17 18.52 -28.20 -9.98
C ALA A 17 18.71 -26.68 -10.11
N HIS A 18 19.78 -26.23 -10.78
CA HIS A 18 20.03 -24.80 -11.01
C HIS A 18 18.98 -24.18 -11.96
N THR A 19 18.56 -24.90 -13.02
CA THR A 19 17.53 -24.44 -13.94
C THR A 19 16.13 -24.43 -13.28
N SER A 20 15.82 -25.34 -12.39
CA SER A 20 14.54 -25.33 -11.66
C SER A 20 14.47 -24.18 -10.66
N VAL A 21 15.55 -23.89 -9.95
CA VAL A 21 15.62 -22.74 -9.02
C VAL A 21 15.51 -21.41 -9.76
N VAL A 22 16.18 -21.25 -10.90
CA VAL A 22 16.10 -20.05 -11.73
C VAL A 22 14.69 -19.90 -12.35
N LYS A 23 14.05 -20.98 -12.75
CA LYS A 23 12.69 -20.97 -13.32
C LYS A 23 11.62 -20.65 -12.28
N ASP A 24 11.81 -21.04 -11.03
CA ASP A 24 10.90 -20.69 -9.91
C ASP A 24 11.02 -19.20 -9.55
N GLN A 25 12.23 -18.62 -9.65
CA GLN A 25 12.43 -17.19 -9.42
C GLN A 25 11.85 -16.28 -10.52
N THR A 26 11.78 -16.77 -11.78
CA THR A 26 11.24 -15.98 -12.91
C THR A 26 9.72 -16.04 -13.02
N THR A 27 9.04 -16.96 -12.32
CA THR A 27 7.58 -17.14 -12.38
C THR A 27 6.83 -16.35 -11.31
N GLY A 28 7.51 -15.86 -10.28
CA GLY A 28 6.94 -15.04 -9.19
C GLY A 28 6.91 -13.56 -9.53
N MET A 29 5.85 -12.87 -9.14
CA MET A 29 5.82 -11.41 -9.15
C MET A 29 6.83 -10.89 -8.13
N PRO A 30 7.57 -9.79 -8.40
CA PRO A 30 8.48 -9.22 -7.41
C PRO A 30 7.77 -8.99 -6.08
N ILE A 31 8.32 -9.48 -4.98
CA ILE A 31 7.71 -9.42 -3.64
C ILE A 31 7.38 -7.96 -3.28
N MET A 32 8.26 -7.03 -3.61
CA MET A 32 8.03 -5.59 -3.39
C MET A 32 6.80 -5.05 -4.12
N LEU A 33 6.53 -5.51 -5.34
CA LEU A 33 5.33 -5.10 -6.07
C LEU A 33 4.07 -5.65 -5.39
N ALA A 34 4.12 -6.91 -4.94
CA ALA A 34 3.02 -7.49 -4.17
C ALA A 34 2.78 -6.71 -2.87
N GLN A 35 3.82 -6.34 -2.16
CA GLN A 35 3.74 -5.52 -0.94
C GLN A 35 3.12 -4.13 -1.22
N ALA A 36 3.53 -3.47 -2.32
CA ALA A 36 2.97 -2.17 -2.70
C ALA A 36 1.47 -2.26 -3.05
N VAL A 37 1.04 -3.32 -3.75
CA VAL A 37 -0.38 -3.55 -4.05
C VAL A 37 -1.18 -3.82 -2.77
N ILE A 38 -0.65 -4.63 -1.85
CA ILE A 38 -1.29 -4.90 -0.56
C ILE A 38 -1.38 -3.62 0.27
N LEU A 39 -0.31 -2.82 0.28
CA LEU A 39 -0.28 -1.52 0.95
C LEU A 39 -1.39 -0.61 0.43
N ALA A 40 -1.49 -0.45 -0.90
CA ALA A 40 -2.55 0.34 -1.53
C ALA A 40 -3.95 -0.19 -1.21
N ALA A 41 -4.17 -1.49 -1.30
CA ALA A 41 -5.45 -2.11 -1.00
C ALA A 41 -5.86 -1.95 0.47
N THR A 42 -4.92 -2.17 1.39
CA THR A 42 -5.19 -2.04 2.84
C THR A 42 -5.46 -0.59 3.21
N LEU A 43 -4.68 0.36 2.71
CA LEU A 43 -4.92 1.79 2.93
C LEU A 43 -6.28 2.21 2.38
N THR A 44 -6.61 1.84 1.14
CA THR A 44 -7.92 2.12 0.53
C THR A 44 -9.05 1.57 1.40
N PHE A 45 -8.96 0.32 1.83
CA PHE A 45 -9.97 -0.29 2.69
C PHE A 45 -10.09 0.44 4.03
N CYS A 46 -8.97 0.70 4.68
CA CYS A 46 -8.94 1.36 5.98
C CYS A 46 -9.43 2.81 5.90
N GLU A 47 -9.08 3.55 4.86
CA GLU A 47 -9.57 4.93 4.66
C GLU A 47 -11.09 4.96 4.46
N ILE A 48 -11.65 4.03 3.71
CA ILE A 48 -13.10 3.97 3.46
C ILE A 48 -13.86 3.56 4.72
N PHE A 49 -13.37 2.58 5.48
CA PHE A 49 -14.14 1.98 6.57
C PHE A 49 -13.76 2.47 7.97
N CYS A 50 -12.50 2.83 8.20
CA CYS A 50 -11.96 3.13 9.53
C CYS A 50 -11.59 4.61 9.71
N SER A 51 -11.46 5.41 8.63
CA SER A 51 -11.06 6.80 8.75
C SER A 51 -12.15 7.67 9.39
N PRO A 52 -11.81 8.48 10.40
CA PRO A 52 -12.75 9.44 10.98
C PRO A 52 -13.17 10.52 9.98
N LEU A 53 -12.33 10.82 9.00
CA LEU A 53 -12.68 11.75 7.91
C LEU A 53 -13.83 11.19 7.08
N THR A 54 -13.82 9.89 6.79
CA THR A 54 -14.91 9.21 6.09
C THR A 54 -16.17 9.14 6.94
N ALA A 55 -16.03 9.02 8.26
CA ALA A 55 -17.17 8.99 9.17
C ALA A 55 -18.04 10.27 9.10
N THR A 56 -17.44 11.42 8.79
CA THR A 56 -18.17 12.69 8.62
C THR A 56 -19.10 12.69 7.38
N PHE A 57 -18.83 11.83 6.39
CA PHE A 57 -19.63 11.69 5.18
C PHE A 57 -20.65 10.55 5.22
N ARG A 58 -20.61 9.69 6.26
CA ARG A 58 -21.54 8.54 6.40
C ARG A 58 -23.03 8.90 6.36
N PRO A 59 -23.49 10.03 6.92
CA PRO A 59 -24.90 10.41 6.83
C PRO A 59 -25.35 10.73 5.40
N ALA A 60 -24.43 11.10 4.52
CA ALA A 60 -24.68 11.44 3.13
C ALA A 60 -24.03 10.42 2.19
N VAL A 61 -24.73 9.33 1.90
CA VAL A 61 -24.23 8.23 1.05
C VAL A 61 -23.73 8.73 -0.31
N PHE A 62 -24.37 9.76 -0.87
CA PHE A 62 -23.95 10.36 -2.13
C PHE A 62 -22.59 11.08 -2.07
N ALA A 63 -22.17 11.54 -0.87
CA ALA A 63 -20.85 12.15 -0.67
C ALA A 63 -19.79 11.08 -0.34
N LEU A 64 -20.20 9.94 0.20
CA LEU A 64 -19.30 8.85 0.56
C LEU A 64 -18.61 8.22 -0.67
N VAL A 65 -19.37 8.03 -1.76
CA VAL A 65 -18.83 7.38 -2.97
C VAL A 65 -17.72 8.21 -3.63
N PRO A 66 -17.90 9.52 -3.91
CA PRO A 66 -16.83 10.38 -4.40
C PRO A 66 -15.63 10.43 -3.45
N TRP A 67 -15.87 10.53 -2.14
CA TRP A 67 -14.81 10.57 -1.15
C TRP A 67 -14.01 9.26 -1.12
N ALA A 68 -14.68 8.10 -1.18
CA ALA A 68 -14.01 6.79 -1.25
C ALA A 68 -13.08 6.69 -2.46
N GLY A 69 -13.49 7.24 -3.61
CA GLY A 69 -12.65 7.33 -4.79
C GLY A 69 -11.40 8.19 -4.56
N VAL A 70 -11.57 9.39 -4.00
CA VAL A 70 -10.46 10.31 -3.71
C VAL A 70 -9.50 9.71 -2.66
N ALA A 71 -10.02 9.08 -1.62
CA ALA A 71 -9.22 8.39 -0.62
C ALA A 71 -8.40 7.24 -1.23
N SER A 72 -9.01 6.46 -2.13
CA SER A 72 -8.32 5.41 -2.88
C SER A 72 -7.21 5.97 -3.77
N LEU A 73 -7.44 7.09 -4.45
CA LEU A 73 -6.42 7.78 -5.24
C LEU A 73 -5.21 8.14 -4.37
N PHE A 74 -5.43 8.73 -3.20
CA PHE A 74 -4.35 9.08 -2.28
C PHE A 74 -3.61 7.87 -1.72
N ALA A 75 -4.34 6.78 -1.45
CA ALA A 75 -3.73 5.51 -1.01
C ALA A 75 -2.83 4.91 -2.10
N VAL A 76 -3.27 4.94 -3.36
CA VAL A 76 -2.49 4.47 -4.51
C VAL A 76 -1.27 5.38 -4.73
N MET A 77 -1.45 6.69 -4.77
CA MET A 77 -0.34 7.63 -4.92
C MET A 77 0.70 7.45 -3.81
N PHE A 78 0.27 7.38 -2.57
CA PHE A 78 1.18 7.11 -1.45
C PHE A 78 1.94 5.80 -1.65
N SER A 79 1.24 4.70 -1.96
CA SER A 79 1.85 3.37 -2.03
C SER A 79 2.90 3.24 -3.13
N PHE A 80 2.66 3.85 -4.30
CA PHE A 80 3.57 3.72 -5.44
C PHE A 80 4.63 4.83 -5.51
N VAL A 81 4.37 6.04 -4.98
CA VAL A 81 5.34 7.13 -5.00
C VAL A 81 6.24 7.09 -3.76
N VAL A 82 5.65 6.98 -2.58
CA VAL A 82 6.37 7.05 -1.31
C VAL A 82 6.54 5.66 -0.69
N GLY A 83 5.48 4.86 -0.66
CA GLY A 83 5.43 3.57 0.00
C GLY A 83 6.42 2.57 -0.57
N PHE A 84 6.63 2.56 -1.89
CA PHE A 84 7.61 1.69 -2.53
C PHE A 84 9.04 1.97 -2.05
N ALA A 85 9.43 3.24 -1.97
CA ALA A 85 10.74 3.64 -1.45
C ALA A 85 10.89 3.32 0.04
N LEU A 86 9.81 3.50 0.81
CA LEU A 86 9.80 3.20 2.24
C LEU A 86 9.83 1.70 2.53
N LEU A 87 9.19 0.88 1.71
CA LEU A 87 9.30 -0.59 1.80
C LEU A 87 10.73 -1.04 1.58
N TRP A 88 11.43 -0.47 0.60
CA TRP A 88 12.85 -0.74 0.37
C TRP A 88 13.73 -0.31 1.55
N CYS A 89 13.48 0.87 2.11
CA CYS A 89 14.16 1.32 3.33
C CYS A 89 13.86 0.38 4.51
N ALA A 90 12.58 0.01 4.71
CA ALA A 90 12.17 -0.89 5.78
C ALA A 90 12.87 -2.26 5.68
N GLU A 91 12.99 -2.81 4.48
CA GLU A 91 13.70 -4.06 4.22
C GLU A 91 15.18 -3.94 4.58
N SER A 92 15.83 -2.83 4.20
CA SER A 92 17.24 -2.56 4.50
C SER A 92 17.51 -2.48 6.01
N PHE A 93 16.60 -1.87 6.78
CA PHE A 93 16.68 -1.83 8.24
C PHE A 93 16.35 -3.17 8.88
N ALA A 94 15.30 -3.83 8.39
CA ALA A 94 14.83 -5.12 8.92
C ALA A 94 15.89 -6.23 8.77
N TYR A 95 16.68 -6.22 7.71
CA TYR A 95 17.74 -7.19 7.48
C TYR A 95 18.78 -7.25 8.63
N ARG A 96 19.00 -6.10 9.31
CA ARG A 96 19.94 -6.01 10.45
C ARG A 96 19.32 -6.41 11.79
N MET A 97 18.00 -6.63 11.84
CA MET A 97 17.27 -6.90 13.08
C MET A 97 16.85 -8.37 13.22
N ARG A 98 16.59 -8.78 14.49
CA ARG A 98 16.02 -10.10 14.76
C ARG A 98 14.66 -10.24 14.08
N ARG A 99 14.36 -11.40 13.50
CA ARG A 99 13.10 -11.68 12.79
C ARG A 99 11.82 -11.27 13.55
N ARG A 100 11.83 -11.36 14.88
CA ARG A 100 10.70 -10.97 15.72
C ARG A 100 10.43 -9.46 15.75
N LEU A 101 11.44 -8.64 15.47
CA LEU A 101 11.33 -7.18 15.48
C LEU A 101 11.05 -6.58 14.10
N GLN A 102 11.24 -7.36 13.05
CA GLN A 102 11.02 -6.90 11.66
C GLN A 102 9.61 -6.30 11.44
N PRO A 103 8.50 -6.94 11.85
CA PRO A 103 7.17 -6.37 11.64
C PRO A 103 6.98 -5.04 12.36
N LEU A 104 7.65 -4.82 13.49
CA LEU A 104 7.61 -3.53 14.21
C LEU A 104 8.30 -2.42 13.43
N VAL A 105 9.41 -2.71 12.74
CA VAL A 105 10.10 -1.73 11.88
C VAL A 105 9.16 -1.28 10.76
N TYR A 106 8.51 -2.21 10.07
CA TYR A 106 7.54 -1.88 9.03
C TYR A 106 6.38 -1.05 9.59
N ALA A 107 5.82 -1.47 10.73
CA ALA A 107 4.74 -0.76 11.40
C ALA A 107 5.13 0.67 11.79
N THR A 108 6.31 0.89 12.35
CA THR A 108 6.80 2.21 12.77
C THR A 108 7.03 3.13 11.55
N ILE A 109 7.67 2.61 10.51
CA ILE A 109 7.88 3.36 9.26
C ILE A 109 6.53 3.75 8.65
N GLY A 110 5.57 2.81 8.62
CA GLY A 110 4.23 3.05 8.13
C GLY A 110 3.48 4.12 8.93
N ALA A 111 3.57 4.07 10.26
CA ALA A 111 2.93 5.05 11.13
C ALA A 111 3.44 6.47 10.87
N ILE A 112 4.77 6.65 10.86
CA ILE A 112 5.38 7.96 10.66
C ILE A 112 5.09 8.49 9.25
N SER A 113 5.31 7.67 8.23
CA SER A 113 5.20 8.11 6.85
C SER A 113 3.77 8.44 6.44
N PHE A 114 2.80 7.62 6.82
CA PHE A 114 1.40 7.88 6.48
C PHE A 114 0.79 8.97 7.37
N GLY A 115 1.26 9.12 8.62
CA GLY A 115 0.93 10.26 9.45
C GLY A 115 1.36 11.59 8.81
N VAL A 116 2.61 11.67 8.34
CA VAL A 116 3.10 12.84 7.60
C VAL A 116 2.32 13.06 6.30
N TRP A 117 2.03 12.00 5.53
CA TRP A 117 1.21 12.08 4.33
C TRP A 117 -0.19 12.61 4.61
N THR A 118 -0.81 12.18 5.70
CA THR A 118 -2.12 12.65 6.14
C THR A 118 -2.10 14.16 6.38
N VAL A 119 -1.07 14.69 7.06
CA VAL A 119 -0.94 16.13 7.32
C VAL A 119 -0.78 16.93 6.03
N TRP A 120 0.16 16.54 5.18
CA TRP A 120 0.55 17.35 4.02
C TRP A 120 -0.40 17.19 2.84
N VAL A 121 -0.87 15.99 2.56
CA VAL A 121 -1.66 15.71 1.36
C VAL A 121 -3.14 15.64 1.67
N ILE A 122 -3.56 14.76 2.59
CA ILE A 122 -5.00 14.54 2.82
C ILE A 122 -5.65 15.77 3.45
N LEU A 123 -5.07 16.30 4.52
CA LEU A 123 -5.59 17.52 5.15
C LEU A 123 -5.38 18.76 4.27
N GLY A 124 -4.29 18.84 3.52
CA GLY A 124 -4.04 19.92 2.58
C GLY A 124 -5.11 20.00 1.50
N VAL A 125 -5.41 18.88 0.84
CA VAL A 125 -6.44 18.82 -0.20
C VAL A 125 -7.83 19.05 0.39
N ARG A 126 -8.13 18.46 1.55
CA ARG A 126 -9.40 18.69 2.22
C ARG A 126 -9.60 20.17 2.54
N ASN A 127 -8.62 20.82 3.15
CA ASN A 127 -8.71 22.24 3.50
C ASN A 127 -8.82 23.14 2.26
N MET A 128 -8.19 22.78 1.15
CA MET A 128 -8.34 23.47 -0.11
C MET A 128 -9.79 23.38 -0.64
N ILE A 129 -10.39 22.20 -0.60
CA ILE A 129 -11.78 21.98 -1.04
C ILE A 129 -12.75 22.70 -0.11
N THR A 130 -12.63 22.54 1.21
CA THR A 130 -13.52 23.18 2.19
C THR A 130 -13.40 24.69 2.18
N GLY A 131 -12.19 25.24 1.96
CA GLY A 131 -11.97 26.68 1.81
C GLY A 131 -12.70 27.26 0.61
N ARG A 132 -12.72 26.56 -0.55
CA ARG A 132 -13.48 26.98 -1.74
C ARG A 132 -15.00 26.88 -1.54
N LEU A 133 -15.47 25.94 -0.74
CA LEU A 133 -16.89 25.77 -0.41
C LEU A 133 -17.37 26.70 0.70
N GLY A 134 -16.51 27.57 1.24
CA GLY A 134 -16.86 28.45 2.36
C GLY A 134 -17.10 27.71 3.68
N ALA A 135 -16.76 26.39 3.74
CA ALA A 135 -16.81 25.60 4.95
C ALA A 135 -15.56 25.89 5.79
N GLY A 136 -15.71 26.07 7.09
CA GLY A 136 -14.61 26.41 8.00
C GLY A 136 -13.49 25.38 8.02
N VAL A 137 -12.30 25.81 8.42
CA VAL A 137 -11.13 24.95 8.64
C VAL A 137 -11.43 23.99 9.80
N LEU A 138 -10.88 22.76 9.72
CA LEU A 138 -10.96 21.78 10.82
C LEU A 138 -10.46 22.35 12.15
N SER A 139 -11.12 21.95 13.23
CA SER A 139 -10.63 22.26 14.56
C SER A 139 -9.28 21.60 14.80
N SER A 140 -8.47 22.14 15.71
CA SER A 140 -7.20 21.55 16.11
C SER A 140 -7.37 20.11 16.64
N HIS A 141 -8.46 19.84 17.33
CA HIS A 141 -8.80 18.52 17.85
C HIS A 141 -9.07 17.52 16.71
N ASP A 142 -9.89 17.88 15.72
CA ASP A 142 -10.22 17.00 14.59
C ASP A 142 -8.99 16.74 13.71
N THR A 143 -8.14 17.75 13.57
CA THR A 143 -6.84 17.60 12.88
C THR A 143 -5.97 16.57 13.58
N THR A 144 -5.85 16.63 14.90
CA THR A 144 -5.07 15.67 15.69
C THR A 144 -5.64 14.26 15.56
N ILE A 145 -6.96 14.10 15.65
CA ILE A 145 -7.61 12.79 15.45
C ILE A 145 -7.33 12.25 14.06
N ALA A 146 -7.40 13.08 13.02
CA ALA A 146 -7.11 12.67 11.65
C ALA A 146 -5.65 12.18 11.48
N VAL A 147 -4.69 12.90 12.08
CA VAL A 147 -3.27 12.53 12.00
C VAL A 147 -2.97 11.25 12.78
N VAL A 148 -3.50 11.10 13.99
CA VAL A 148 -3.31 9.89 14.79
C VAL A 148 -3.95 8.68 14.10
N SER A 149 -5.15 8.83 13.57
CA SER A 149 -5.81 7.76 12.82
C SER A 149 -5.02 7.41 11.56
N GLY A 150 -4.55 8.40 10.80
CA GLY A 150 -3.68 8.17 9.64
C GLY A 150 -2.42 7.39 10.00
N ALA A 151 -1.74 7.75 11.09
CA ALA A 151 -0.58 7.00 11.58
C ALA A 151 -0.93 5.54 11.91
N LEU A 152 -2.07 5.29 12.56
CA LEU A 152 -2.53 3.93 12.86
C LEU A 152 -2.88 3.14 11.58
N LEU A 153 -3.50 3.78 10.59
CA LEU A 153 -3.80 3.16 9.31
C LEU A 153 -2.51 2.80 8.55
N GLY A 154 -1.54 3.70 8.53
CA GLY A 154 -0.22 3.43 7.94
C GLY A 154 0.50 2.28 8.63
N MET A 155 0.45 2.23 9.97
CA MET A 155 1.00 1.12 10.75
C MET A 155 0.37 -0.22 10.35
N ALA A 156 -0.97 -0.28 10.31
CA ALA A 156 -1.70 -1.49 9.94
C ALA A 156 -1.41 -1.92 8.49
N ALA A 157 -1.33 -0.98 7.57
CA ALA A 157 -1.09 -1.26 6.16
C ALA A 157 0.32 -1.79 5.88
N PHE A 158 1.35 -1.22 6.49
CA PHE A 158 2.73 -1.72 6.38
C PHE A 158 2.91 -3.07 7.06
N PHE A 159 2.26 -3.27 8.21
CA PHE A 159 2.23 -4.59 8.86
C PHE A 159 1.56 -5.64 7.98
N ALA A 160 0.43 -5.31 7.35
CA ALA A 160 -0.26 -6.20 6.42
C ALA A 160 0.59 -6.47 5.17
N ALA A 161 1.25 -5.47 4.60
CA ALA A 161 2.15 -5.62 3.46
C ALA A 161 3.32 -6.58 3.78
N TYR A 162 3.90 -6.48 4.98
CA TYR A 162 4.94 -7.39 5.43
C TYR A 162 4.43 -8.83 5.61
N THR A 163 3.30 -9.02 6.29
CA THR A 163 2.80 -10.35 6.65
C THR A 163 2.14 -11.10 5.50
N LEU A 164 1.45 -10.37 4.61
CA LEU A 164 0.70 -10.94 3.50
C LEU A 164 1.48 -10.94 2.18
N GLY A 165 2.56 -10.14 2.07
CA GLY A 165 3.33 -9.96 0.85
C GLY A 165 3.79 -11.27 0.23
N GLU A 166 4.45 -12.13 0.99
CA GLU A 166 4.92 -13.43 0.52
C GLU A 166 3.79 -14.40 0.14
N ARG A 167 2.68 -14.38 0.90
CA ARG A 167 1.54 -15.27 0.64
C ARG A 167 0.81 -14.89 -0.64
N LEU A 168 0.53 -13.59 -0.83
CA LEU A 168 -0.17 -13.09 -2.00
C LEU A 168 0.69 -13.12 -3.27
N ALA A 169 2.00 -12.94 -3.16
CA ALA A 169 2.91 -13.06 -4.30
C ALA A 169 2.81 -14.42 -5.01
N ARG A 170 2.47 -15.48 -4.26
CA ARG A 170 2.20 -16.83 -4.80
C ARG A 170 0.86 -16.93 -5.56
N HIS A 171 -0.11 -16.07 -5.23
CA HIS A 171 -1.44 -16.05 -5.85
C HIS A 171 -1.57 -14.91 -6.86
N ARG A 172 -0.77 -14.97 -7.92
CA ARG A 172 -0.68 -13.92 -8.96
C ARG A 172 -2.03 -13.42 -9.48
N LYS A 173 -2.99 -14.34 -9.73
CA LYS A 173 -4.33 -13.96 -10.23
C LYS A 173 -5.09 -13.08 -9.22
N ALA A 174 -5.06 -13.45 -7.94
CA ALA A 174 -5.70 -12.66 -6.88
C ALA A 174 -5.04 -11.28 -6.73
N LEU A 175 -3.71 -11.23 -6.77
CA LEU A 175 -2.97 -9.96 -6.68
C LEU A 175 -3.31 -9.01 -7.84
N ILE A 176 -3.37 -9.52 -9.08
CA ILE A 176 -3.75 -8.73 -10.26
C ILE A 176 -5.20 -8.23 -10.12
N ALA A 177 -6.13 -9.08 -9.67
CA ALA A 177 -7.52 -8.68 -9.47
C ALA A 177 -7.65 -7.55 -8.42
N ILE A 178 -6.92 -7.65 -7.29
CA ILE A 178 -6.88 -6.61 -6.27
C ILE A 178 -6.27 -5.33 -6.83
N ALA A 179 -5.15 -5.41 -7.54
CA ALA A 179 -4.49 -4.26 -8.14
C ALA A 179 -5.40 -3.53 -9.13
N LEU A 180 -6.11 -4.27 -10.00
CA LEU A 180 -7.06 -3.71 -10.94
C LEU A 180 -8.24 -3.04 -10.24
N ALA A 181 -8.81 -3.68 -9.22
CA ALA A 181 -9.93 -3.12 -8.46
C ALA A 181 -9.54 -1.79 -7.80
N VAL A 182 -8.40 -1.77 -7.10
CA VAL A 182 -7.90 -0.55 -6.43
C VAL A 182 -7.57 0.54 -7.44
N LEU A 183 -6.97 0.19 -8.59
CA LEU A 183 -6.66 1.14 -9.65
C LEU A 183 -7.92 1.74 -10.27
N LEU A 184 -8.95 0.95 -10.52
CA LEU A 184 -10.23 1.44 -11.07
C LEU A 184 -10.90 2.43 -10.10
N ILE A 185 -10.93 2.12 -8.80
CA ILE A 185 -11.48 3.03 -7.79
C ILE A 185 -10.63 4.31 -7.70
N ALA A 186 -9.32 4.21 -7.79
CA ALA A 186 -8.42 5.36 -7.80
C ALA A 186 -8.60 6.23 -9.05
N CYS A 187 -8.77 5.64 -10.23
CA CYS A 187 -9.08 6.39 -11.48
C CYS A 187 -10.40 7.13 -11.36
N TYR A 188 -11.43 6.50 -10.80
CA TYR A 188 -12.69 7.16 -10.50
C TYR A 188 -12.49 8.35 -9.55
N GLY A 189 -11.70 8.17 -8.49
CA GLY A 189 -11.34 9.24 -7.55
C GLY A 189 -10.61 10.40 -8.22
N GLY A 190 -9.69 10.11 -9.14
CA GLY A 190 -8.99 11.11 -9.94
C GLY A 190 -9.96 11.93 -10.82
N TYR A 191 -10.91 11.25 -11.45
CA TYR A 191 -11.96 11.89 -12.24
C TYR A 191 -12.84 12.82 -11.38
N VAL A 192 -13.28 12.35 -10.21
CA VAL A 192 -14.07 13.16 -9.26
C VAL A 192 -13.29 14.38 -8.79
N LEU A 193 -12.03 14.19 -8.41
CA LEU A 193 -11.17 15.29 -7.96
C LEU A 193 -10.96 16.32 -9.08
N PHE A 194 -10.75 15.85 -10.31
CA PHE A 194 -10.62 16.72 -11.48
C PHE A 194 -11.87 17.59 -11.70
N ILE A 195 -13.07 16.99 -11.65
CA ILE A 195 -14.34 17.73 -11.77
C ILE A 195 -14.46 18.76 -10.64
N MET A 196 -14.21 18.36 -9.39
CA MET A 196 -14.31 19.27 -8.25
C MET A 196 -13.38 20.47 -8.36
N LEU A 197 -12.18 20.28 -8.92
CA LEU A 197 -11.21 21.37 -9.08
C LEU A 197 -11.55 22.32 -10.24
N HIS A 198 -12.30 21.85 -11.26
CA HIS A 198 -12.66 22.66 -12.43
C HIS A 198 -14.06 23.26 -12.34
N ALA A 199 -14.95 22.68 -11.52
CA ALA A 199 -16.30 23.17 -11.32
C ALA A 199 -16.44 24.22 -10.21
N LEU A 200 -15.40 24.38 -9.38
CA LEU A 200 -15.26 25.34 -8.29
C LEU A 200 -14.31 26.48 -8.67
#